data_899d2a87024cd4b0a869101202b7cd05
#
_entry.id   899d2a87024cd4b0a869101202b7cd05
#
_cell.length_a   1.000
_cell.length_b   1.000
_cell.length_c   1.000
_cell.angle_alpha   90.00
_cell.angle_beta   90.00
_cell.angle_gamma   90.00
#
_symmetry.space_group_name_H-M   'P 1'
#
loop_
_entity.id
_entity.type
_entity.pdbx_description
1 polymer ?
#
loop_
_entity_poly.entity_id
_entity_poly.type
_entity_poly.pdbx_seq_one_letter_code
_entity_poly.pdbx_strand_id
1 'polypeptide(L)'
;DCSLESRHLGLVTAQEIADLQERIERLGEQALQSIDLELLLKIAGDAPPFAEESLPLPEPAQLPLKIGVVRDKAFCFYYQDNLELLEELGAQLVPFSPLCDPLPQGLDGLLLGGGYPELYAGELSENEPLRSSLRQALEQGLPCIAECGGFQYLQQALEGEDGALYPMVGFLKGKSFRTGGLRRFGYVNLTARKDNLLCRVGEGFAAHEFHYWDSEVTGDGFVAQKPLRRSHWDCVVCDEHFWGGYPHLFFYNNPQMAKNFLNRCEQYHRQKEGI
;
A
#
# COMPACT_ATOMS: atom_id res chain seq x y z
N ASP A 1 9.59 -27.19 16.79
CA ASP A 1 8.42 -26.35 16.69
C ASP A 1 8.59 -25.38 15.49
N CYS A 2 7.62 -25.36 14.57
CA CYS A 2 7.62 -24.48 13.38
C CYS A 2 6.49 -23.46 13.44
N SER A 3 5.95 -23.19 14.64
CA SER A 3 4.85 -22.25 14.82
C SER A 3 5.28 -20.84 14.46
N LEU A 4 4.45 -20.15 13.70
CA LEU A 4 4.56 -18.71 13.47
C LEU A 4 3.51 -18.01 14.31
N GLU A 5 3.92 -16.97 15.03
CA GLU A 5 3.01 -16.20 15.86
C GLU A 5 2.04 -15.40 14.98
N SER A 6 0.79 -15.25 15.45
CA SER A 6 -0.18 -14.42 14.81
C SER A 6 -0.43 -13.11 15.58
N ARG A 7 -0.80 -12.08 14.85
CA ARG A 7 -1.22 -10.79 15.40
C ARG A 7 -2.55 -10.35 14.76
N HIS A 8 -3.03 -9.16 15.09
CA HIS A 8 -4.39 -8.73 14.74
C HIS A 8 -4.71 -8.66 13.22
N LEU A 9 -3.70 -8.48 12.35
CA LEU A 9 -3.87 -8.48 10.89
C LEU A 9 -3.28 -9.73 10.20
N GLY A 10 -2.88 -10.73 10.95
CA GLY A 10 -2.31 -11.96 10.39
C GLY A 10 -1.12 -12.47 11.17
N LEU A 11 -0.11 -12.98 10.48
CA LEU A 11 1.13 -13.46 11.10
C LEU A 11 2.08 -12.29 11.40
N VAL A 12 3.00 -12.53 12.34
CA VAL A 12 4.17 -11.66 12.52
C VAL A 12 4.94 -11.61 11.19
N THR A 13 5.42 -10.43 10.82
CA THR A 13 6.04 -10.25 9.51
C THR A 13 7.37 -11.01 9.39
N ALA A 14 7.72 -11.43 8.17
CA ALA A 14 8.94 -12.17 7.91
C ALA A 14 10.21 -11.44 8.41
N GLN A 15 10.21 -10.12 8.37
CA GLN A 15 11.33 -9.28 8.80
C GLN A 15 11.57 -9.29 10.32
N GLU A 16 10.55 -9.66 11.10
CA GLU A 16 10.60 -9.69 12.56
C GLU A 16 10.95 -11.07 13.14
N ILE A 17 10.97 -12.12 12.31
CA ILE A 17 11.23 -13.50 12.75
C ILE A 17 12.70 -13.82 12.51
N ALA A 18 13.50 -13.77 13.57
CA ALA A 18 14.96 -13.94 13.49
C ALA A 18 15.41 -15.32 12.95
N ASP A 19 14.65 -16.39 13.24
CA ASP A 19 14.93 -17.78 12.86
C ASP A 19 14.02 -18.30 11.74
N LEU A 20 13.47 -17.38 10.92
CA LEU A 20 12.50 -17.72 9.87
C LEU A 20 13.06 -18.77 8.90
N GLN A 21 14.30 -18.61 8.45
CA GLN A 21 14.92 -19.54 7.48
C GLN A 21 15.01 -20.96 8.06
N GLU A 22 15.43 -21.10 9.31
CA GLU A 22 15.50 -22.38 9.99
C GLU A 22 14.12 -23.04 10.17
N ARG A 23 13.09 -22.25 10.46
CA ARG A 23 11.70 -22.72 10.52
C ARG A 23 11.19 -23.21 9.17
N ILE A 24 11.49 -22.49 8.10
CA ILE A 24 11.12 -22.88 6.72
C ILE A 24 11.82 -24.21 6.34
N GLU A 25 13.10 -24.37 6.66
CA GLU A 25 13.85 -25.61 6.41
C GLU A 25 13.21 -26.80 7.14
N ARG A 26 12.90 -26.64 8.42
CA ARG A 26 12.17 -27.69 9.20
C ARG A 26 10.79 -27.99 8.65
N LEU A 27 10.06 -26.99 8.19
CA LEU A 27 8.77 -27.20 7.51
C LEU A 27 8.93 -27.95 6.20
N GLY A 28 9.99 -27.67 5.44
CA GLY A 28 10.36 -28.40 4.22
C GLY A 28 10.66 -29.88 4.51
N GLU A 29 11.47 -30.17 5.53
CA GLU A 29 11.76 -31.54 5.98
C GLU A 29 10.48 -32.29 6.40
N GLN A 30 9.58 -31.63 7.13
CA GLN A 30 8.31 -32.20 7.52
C GLN A 30 7.40 -32.45 6.32
N ALA A 31 7.40 -31.56 5.35
CA ALA A 31 6.63 -31.73 4.10
C ALA A 31 7.11 -32.96 3.32
N LEU A 32 8.42 -33.17 3.21
CA LEU A 32 9.00 -34.37 2.57
C LEU A 32 8.57 -35.70 3.23
N GLN A 33 8.28 -35.66 4.53
CA GLN A 33 7.84 -36.85 5.28
C GLN A 33 6.33 -37.08 5.24
N SER A 34 5.54 -36.03 5.09
CA SER A 34 4.08 -36.07 5.28
C SER A 34 3.27 -35.84 4.01
N ILE A 35 3.88 -35.36 2.94
CA ILE A 35 3.23 -35.05 1.66
C ILE A 35 3.80 -35.98 0.59
N ASP A 36 2.92 -36.66 -0.17
CA ASP A 36 3.30 -37.36 -1.39
C ASP A 36 3.55 -36.36 -2.52
N LEU A 37 4.80 -35.90 -2.61
CA LEU A 37 5.21 -34.90 -3.60
C LEU A 37 5.14 -35.44 -5.04
N GLU A 38 5.36 -36.77 -5.25
CA GLU A 38 5.25 -37.36 -6.59
C GLU A 38 3.81 -37.32 -7.08
N LEU A 39 2.86 -37.66 -6.20
CA LEU A 39 1.43 -37.57 -6.53
C LEU A 39 1.02 -36.10 -6.74
N LEU A 40 1.49 -35.20 -5.92
CA LEU A 40 1.20 -33.75 -6.06
C LEU A 40 1.67 -33.21 -7.43
N LEU A 41 2.91 -33.52 -7.80
CA LEU A 41 3.48 -33.10 -9.11
C LEU A 41 2.75 -33.77 -10.27
N LYS A 42 2.34 -35.02 -10.13
CA LYS A 42 1.54 -35.70 -11.14
C LYS A 42 0.19 -35.03 -11.35
N ILE A 43 -0.53 -34.71 -10.26
CA ILE A 43 -1.82 -34.01 -10.34
C ILE A 43 -1.64 -32.63 -10.99
N ALA A 44 -0.58 -31.90 -10.62
CA ALA A 44 -0.28 -30.60 -11.24
C ALA A 44 0.03 -30.71 -12.73
N GLY A 45 0.80 -31.75 -13.14
CA GLY A 45 1.13 -32.00 -14.54
C GLY A 45 -0.05 -32.46 -15.41
N ASP A 46 -1.03 -33.13 -14.79
CA ASP A 46 -2.27 -33.56 -15.45
C ASP A 46 -3.33 -32.43 -15.52
N ALA A 47 -3.07 -31.27 -14.91
CA ALA A 47 -3.98 -30.13 -14.99
C ALA A 47 -4.10 -29.61 -16.44
N PRO A 48 -5.30 -29.23 -16.88
CA PRO A 48 -5.47 -28.66 -18.22
C PRO A 48 -4.66 -27.36 -18.33
N PRO A 49 -4.13 -27.02 -19.53
CA PRO A 49 -3.41 -25.78 -19.72
C PRO A 49 -4.32 -24.59 -19.38
N PHE A 50 -3.78 -23.64 -18.62
CA PHE A 50 -4.46 -22.40 -18.34
C PHE A 50 -4.47 -21.54 -19.60
N ALA A 51 -5.64 -21.06 -20.01
CA ALA A 51 -5.72 -20.10 -21.11
C ALA A 51 -5.14 -18.76 -20.61
N GLU A 52 -3.99 -18.38 -21.15
CA GLU A 52 -3.42 -17.06 -20.89
C GLU A 52 -4.25 -16.00 -21.62
N GLU A 53 -4.98 -15.19 -20.86
CA GLU A 53 -5.54 -13.95 -21.37
C GLU A 53 -4.48 -12.86 -21.13
N SER A 54 -3.85 -12.37 -22.20
CA SER A 54 -2.92 -11.25 -22.11
C SER A 54 -3.70 -9.98 -21.74
N LEU A 55 -3.44 -9.43 -20.58
CA LEU A 55 -3.93 -8.10 -20.21
C LEU A 55 -3.09 -7.05 -20.95
N PRO A 56 -3.68 -6.21 -21.83
CA PRO A 56 -2.92 -5.17 -22.50
C PRO A 56 -2.42 -4.16 -21.45
N LEU A 57 -1.11 -4.03 -21.36
CA LEU A 57 -0.48 -3.02 -20.49
C LEU A 57 -0.37 -1.67 -21.20
N PRO A 58 -0.49 -0.56 -20.47
CA PRO A 58 -0.23 0.77 -21.01
C PRO A 58 1.24 0.94 -21.43
N GLU A 59 1.49 1.88 -22.34
CA GLU A 59 2.86 2.24 -22.73
C GLU A 59 3.65 2.80 -21.55
N PRO A 60 4.95 2.46 -21.41
CA PRO A 60 5.79 2.99 -20.33
C PRO A 60 5.88 4.51 -20.30
N ALA A 61 6.35 5.06 -19.18
CA ALA A 61 6.67 6.48 -19.04
C ALA A 61 7.82 6.87 -19.98
N GLN A 62 7.82 8.13 -20.45
CA GLN A 62 8.85 8.61 -21.38
C GLN A 62 10.16 9.00 -20.69
N LEU A 63 10.09 9.30 -19.39
CA LEU A 63 11.22 9.70 -18.56
C LEU A 63 11.47 8.66 -17.46
N PRO A 64 12.72 8.47 -17.03
CA PRO A 64 13.01 7.67 -15.84
C PRO A 64 12.48 8.40 -14.60
N LEU A 65 11.48 7.82 -13.96
CA LEU A 65 10.80 8.39 -12.80
C LEU A 65 11.26 7.73 -11.52
N LYS A 66 11.63 8.52 -10.52
CA LYS A 66 12.00 8.02 -9.18
C LYS A 66 10.79 8.01 -8.26
N ILE A 67 10.33 6.84 -7.88
CA ILE A 67 9.20 6.66 -6.97
C ILE A 67 9.72 6.20 -5.62
N GLY A 68 9.58 7.06 -4.60
CA GLY A 68 9.90 6.70 -3.22
C GLY A 68 8.91 5.67 -2.70
N VAL A 69 9.40 4.56 -2.17
CA VAL A 69 8.57 3.50 -1.60
C VAL A 69 8.91 3.38 -0.12
N VAL A 70 7.96 3.67 0.74
CA VAL A 70 8.13 3.48 2.18
C VAL A 70 8.17 1.98 2.48
N ARG A 71 9.29 1.46 2.98
CA ARG A 71 9.45 0.02 3.19
C ARG A 71 10.33 -0.30 4.39
N ASP A 72 9.70 -0.77 5.46
CA ASP A 72 10.34 -1.28 6.67
C ASP A 72 9.39 -2.18 7.48
N LYS A 73 9.70 -2.45 8.76
CA LYS A 73 8.86 -3.26 9.65
C LYS A 73 7.49 -2.61 9.96
N ALA A 74 7.36 -1.29 9.85
CA ALA A 74 6.10 -0.58 10.02
C ALA A 74 5.26 -0.54 8.74
N PHE A 75 5.90 -0.59 7.57
CA PHE A 75 5.27 -0.52 6.25
C PHE A 75 5.77 -1.65 5.36
N CYS A 76 5.13 -2.80 5.46
CA CYS A 76 5.57 -4.04 4.82
C CYS A 76 4.54 -4.66 3.88
N PHE A 77 3.32 -4.11 3.83
CA PHE A 77 2.27 -4.68 3.00
C PHE A 77 2.20 -3.99 1.63
N TYR A 78 2.69 -4.71 0.63
CA TYR A 78 2.63 -4.36 -0.79
C TYR A 78 2.29 -5.59 -1.61
N TYR A 79 1.48 -5.43 -2.65
CA TYR A 79 1.41 -6.43 -3.70
C TYR A 79 2.67 -6.32 -4.55
N GLN A 80 3.45 -7.39 -4.60
CA GLN A 80 4.71 -7.40 -5.38
C GLN A 80 4.44 -7.13 -6.87
N ASP A 81 3.34 -7.67 -7.39
CA ASP A 81 2.86 -7.41 -8.77
C ASP A 81 2.68 -5.90 -9.05
N ASN A 82 2.19 -5.12 -8.08
CA ASN A 82 2.05 -3.66 -8.26
C ASN A 82 3.40 -2.96 -8.40
N LEU A 83 4.40 -3.39 -7.62
CA LEU A 83 5.75 -2.83 -7.69
C LEU A 83 6.41 -3.18 -9.03
N GLU A 84 6.31 -4.43 -9.44
CA GLU A 84 6.82 -4.91 -10.74
C GLU A 84 6.15 -4.20 -11.92
N LEU A 85 4.84 -4.00 -11.87
CA LEU A 85 4.13 -3.24 -12.90
C LEU A 85 4.62 -1.79 -12.98
N LEU A 86 4.86 -1.11 -11.86
CA LEU A 86 5.41 0.25 -11.88
C LEU A 86 6.81 0.28 -12.51
N GLU A 87 7.67 -0.71 -12.21
CA GLU A 87 9.00 -0.84 -12.83
C GLU A 87 8.89 -1.13 -14.33
N GLU A 88 8.01 -2.03 -14.75
CA GLU A 88 7.73 -2.32 -16.16
C GLU A 88 7.24 -1.08 -16.92
N LEU A 89 6.46 -0.23 -16.25
CA LEU A 89 5.98 1.04 -16.78
C LEU A 89 7.02 2.18 -16.69
N GLY A 90 8.27 1.90 -16.30
CA GLY A 90 9.39 2.83 -16.34
C GLY A 90 9.70 3.56 -15.03
N ALA A 91 9.16 3.12 -13.89
CA ALA A 91 9.52 3.66 -12.59
C ALA A 91 10.84 3.05 -12.06
N GLN A 92 11.67 3.87 -11.45
CA GLN A 92 12.74 3.43 -10.56
C GLN A 92 12.24 3.50 -9.12
N LEU A 93 12.04 2.36 -8.48
CA LEU A 93 11.60 2.31 -7.08
C LEU A 93 12.78 2.60 -6.14
N VAL A 94 12.59 3.54 -5.23
CA VAL A 94 13.57 3.98 -4.23
C VAL A 94 13.03 3.67 -2.83
N PRO A 95 13.34 2.49 -2.25
CA PRO A 95 12.88 2.15 -0.92
C PRO A 95 13.56 3.02 0.14
N PHE A 96 12.83 3.42 1.18
CA PHE A 96 13.33 4.10 2.35
C PHE A 96 12.48 3.80 3.59
N SER A 97 13.09 3.90 4.78
CA SER A 97 12.45 3.61 6.06
C SER A 97 12.07 4.88 6.81
N PRO A 98 10.79 5.15 7.07
CA PRO A 98 10.37 6.23 7.95
C PRO A 98 10.88 6.14 9.39
N LEU A 99 11.31 4.98 9.82
CA LEU A 99 11.85 4.79 11.17
C LEU A 99 13.23 5.45 11.35
N CYS A 100 14.04 5.56 10.28
CA CYS A 100 15.43 6.01 10.42
C CYS A 100 16.00 6.82 9.26
N ASP A 101 15.40 6.76 8.06
CA ASP A 101 15.96 7.42 6.88
C ASP A 101 15.46 8.86 6.72
N PRO A 102 16.20 9.73 6.04
CA PRO A 102 15.69 10.97 5.51
C PRO A 102 14.85 10.72 4.24
N LEU A 103 14.08 11.72 3.81
CA LEU A 103 13.40 11.64 2.51
C LEU A 103 14.43 11.59 1.38
N PRO A 104 14.40 10.57 0.50
CA PRO A 104 15.29 10.50 -0.63
C PRO A 104 15.13 11.72 -1.55
N GLN A 105 16.24 12.18 -2.13
CA GLN A 105 16.23 13.37 -2.99
C GLN A 105 15.83 13.02 -4.42
N GLY A 106 15.21 14.00 -5.08
CA GLY A 106 14.89 13.89 -6.49
C GLY A 106 13.71 12.97 -6.81
N LEU A 107 12.85 12.70 -5.85
CA LEU A 107 11.65 11.91 -6.08
C LEU A 107 10.67 12.63 -7.01
N ASP A 108 9.96 11.85 -7.81
CA ASP A 108 8.91 12.28 -8.73
C ASP A 108 7.53 11.78 -8.29
N GLY A 109 7.48 10.85 -7.35
CA GLY A 109 6.28 10.35 -6.73
C GLY A 109 6.56 9.56 -5.45
N LEU A 110 5.50 9.23 -4.71
CA LEU A 110 5.55 8.48 -3.46
C LEU A 110 4.52 7.36 -3.45
N LEU A 111 4.91 6.22 -2.90
CA LEU A 111 4.04 5.09 -2.59
C LEU A 111 4.21 4.71 -1.12
N LEU A 112 3.18 4.93 -0.31
CA LEU A 112 3.11 4.55 1.08
C LEU A 112 2.11 3.41 1.24
N GLY A 113 2.60 2.20 1.41
CA GLY A 113 1.79 1.00 1.55
C GLY A 113 1.23 0.79 2.94
N GLY A 114 0.57 -0.35 3.10
CA GLY A 114 0.05 -0.78 4.38
C GLY A 114 1.10 -1.38 5.30
N GLY A 115 0.69 -1.75 6.49
CA GLY A 115 1.53 -2.35 7.51
C GLY A 115 0.96 -2.15 8.90
N TYR A 116 1.84 -1.96 9.87
CA TYR A 116 1.54 -1.86 11.28
C TYR A 116 2.15 -0.59 11.90
N PRO A 117 1.85 0.62 11.39
CA PRO A 117 2.46 1.85 11.91
C PRO A 117 2.11 2.11 13.38
N GLU A 118 0.99 1.59 13.87
CA GLU A 118 0.56 1.70 15.25
C GLU A 118 1.50 0.99 16.25
N LEU A 119 2.18 -0.07 15.82
CA LEU A 119 3.19 -0.78 16.63
C LEU A 119 4.48 0.01 16.77
N TYR A 120 4.74 0.91 15.85
CA TYR A 120 5.97 1.72 15.74
C TYR A 120 5.68 3.21 15.83
N ALA A 121 4.52 3.60 16.36
CA ALA A 121 4.06 4.98 16.37
C ALA A 121 5.02 5.91 17.13
N GLY A 122 5.61 5.44 18.23
CA GLY A 122 6.67 6.17 18.96
C GLY A 122 7.89 6.43 18.08
N GLU A 123 8.48 5.38 17.49
CA GLU A 123 9.67 5.47 16.63
C GLU A 123 9.39 6.37 15.39
N LEU A 124 8.24 6.21 14.74
CA LEU A 124 7.82 7.06 13.63
C LEU A 124 7.69 8.53 14.02
N SER A 125 7.23 8.81 15.23
CA SER A 125 7.08 10.17 15.73
C SER A 125 8.42 10.86 16.01
N GLU A 126 9.48 10.11 16.29
CA GLU A 126 10.82 10.63 16.57
C GLU A 126 11.53 11.13 15.30
N ASN A 127 11.22 10.60 14.13
CA ASN A 127 11.82 11.05 12.87
C ASN A 127 11.12 12.33 12.34
N GLU A 128 11.17 13.37 13.13
CA GLU A 128 10.58 14.68 12.80
C GLU A 128 11.14 15.31 11.51
N PRO A 129 12.45 15.21 11.19
CA PRO A 129 12.98 15.73 9.93
C PRO A 129 12.34 15.09 8.70
N LEU A 130 12.12 13.77 8.71
CA LEU A 130 11.44 13.09 7.61
C LEU A 130 9.98 13.52 7.51
N ARG A 131 9.25 13.53 8.65
CA ARG A 131 7.82 13.93 8.69
C ARG A 131 7.62 15.34 8.12
N SER A 132 8.47 16.28 8.51
CA SER A 132 8.45 17.65 8.00
C SER A 132 8.76 17.73 6.50
N SER A 133 9.76 16.99 6.03
CA SER A 133 10.13 16.93 4.61
C SER A 133 9.04 16.29 3.74
N LEU A 134 8.43 15.20 4.22
CA LEU A 134 7.29 14.56 3.55
C LEU A 134 6.10 15.51 3.44
N ARG A 135 5.74 16.16 4.55
CA ARG A 135 4.66 17.13 4.56
C ARG A 135 4.90 18.24 3.55
N GLN A 136 6.07 18.84 3.55
CA GLN A 136 6.43 19.90 2.61
C GLN A 136 6.38 19.43 1.15
N ALA A 137 6.89 18.24 0.85
CA ALA A 137 6.88 17.69 -0.50
C ALA A 137 5.43 17.46 -1.02
N LEU A 138 4.57 16.92 -0.16
CA LEU A 138 3.15 16.70 -0.48
C LEU A 138 2.39 18.03 -0.66
N GLU A 139 2.63 19.01 0.21
CA GLU A 139 2.06 20.35 0.08
C GLU A 139 2.54 21.07 -1.21
N GLN A 140 3.70 20.69 -1.75
CA GLN A 140 4.23 21.16 -3.05
C GLN A 140 3.73 20.34 -4.24
N GLY A 141 2.81 19.38 -4.02
CA GLY A 141 2.15 18.62 -5.09
C GLY A 141 2.92 17.40 -5.57
N LEU A 142 3.87 16.87 -4.78
CA LEU A 142 4.50 15.56 -5.08
C LEU A 142 3.42 14.48 -5.16
N PRO A 143 3.23 13.81 -6.31
CA PRO A 143 2.21 12.78 -6.46
C PRO A 143 2.39 11.65 -5.45
N CYS A 144 1.29 11.24 -4.80
CA CYS A 144 1.36 10.27 -3.73
C CYS A 144 0.15 9.33 -3.71
N ILE A 145 0.42 8.04 -3.59
CA ILE A 145 -0.55 7.00 -3.22
C ILE A 145 -0.25 6.57 -1.79
N ALA A 146 -1.25 6.60 -0.90
CA ALA A 146 -1.12 6.20 0.50
C ALA A 146 -2.23 5.23 0.91
N GLU A 147 -1.87 3.98 1.17
CA GLU A 147 -2.80 2.91 1.51
C GLU A 147 -2.74 2.56 3.00
N CYS A 148 -3.90 2.40 3.64
CA CYS A 148 -4.06 1.86 4.99
C CYS A 148 -3.05 2.46 6.00
N GLY A 149 -2.00 1.76 6.38
CA GLY A 149 -0.96 2.25 7.28
C GLY A 149 -0.27 3.53 6.78
N GLY A 150 0.01 3.62 5.47
CA GLY A 150 0.56 4.82 4.85
C GLY A 150 -0.40 6.02 4.94
N PHE A 151 -1.70 5.79 4.76
CA PHE A 151 -2.72 6.81 4.94
C PHE A 151 -2.80 7.29 6.41
N GLN A 152 -2.69 6.38 7.38
CA GLN A 152 -2.65 6.72 8.81
C GLN A 152 -1.43 7.57 9.14
N TYR A 153 -0.26 7.23 8.61
CA TYR A 153 1.00 7.97 8.83
C TYR A 153 0.95 9.41 8.31
N LEU A 154 0.16 9.69 7.28
CA LEU A 154 0.02 11.04 6.73
C LEU A 154 -0.92 11.94 7.55
N GLN A 155 -1.65 11.43 8.53
CA GLN A 155 -2.53 12.21 9.39
C GLN A 155 -1.74 13.01 10.44
N GLN A 156 -2.43 13.82 11.24
CA GLN A 156 -1.80 14.64 12.30
C GLN A 156 -1.28 13.78 13.45
N ALA A 157 -2.02 12.73 13.79
CA ALA A 157 -1.64 11.83 14.87
C ALA A 157 -2.15 10.40 14.62
N LEU A 158 -1.48 9.44 15.23
CA LEU A 158 -1.84 8.04 15.26
C LEU A 158 -1.86 7.55 16.70
N GLU A 159 -2.95 6.90 17.11
CA GLU A 159 -3.01 6.18 18.37
C GLU A 159 -2.19 4.90 18.24
N GLY A 160 -1.13 4.78 19.07
CA GLY A 160 -0.32 3.59 19.17
C GLY A 160 -1.04 2.43 19.84
N GLU A 161 -0.43 1.26 19.85
CA GLU A 161 -0.98 0.06 20.52
C GLU A 161 -1.10 0.27 22.04
N ASP A 162 -0.26 1.11 22.61
CA ASP A 162 -0.29 1.52 24.03
C ASP A 162 -1.41 2.54 24.37
N GLY A 163 -2.19 2.97 23.37
CA GLY A 163 -3.25 3.95 23.50
C GLY A 163 -2.78 5.41 23.58
N ALA A 164 -1.48 5.69 23.46
CA ALA A 164 -0.97 7.04 23.40
C ALA A 164 -1.11 7.62 21.98
N LEU A 165 -1.29 8.93 21.88
CA LEU A 165 -1.33 9.64 20.60
C LEU A 165 0.06 10.14 20.23
N TYR A 166 0.54 9.74 19.07
CA TYR A 166 1.84 10.11 18.53
C TYR A 166 1.69 11.04 17.32
N PRO A 167 2.46 12.13 17.23
CA PRO A 167 2.43 13.02 16.09
C PRO A 167 2.97 12.32 14.84
N MET A 168 2.25 12.46 13.73
CA MET A 168 2.61 11.90 12.42
C MET A 168 2.93 13.02 11.41
N VAL A 169 2.90 12.76 10.12
CA VAL A 169 3.29 13.72 9.07
C VAL A 169 2.43 15.00 9.11
N GLY A 170 1.14 14.88 9.39
CA GLY A 170 0.23 16.02 9.52
C GLY A 170 -0.13 16.69 8.19
N PHE A 171 0.03 16.01 7.08
CA PHE A 171 -0.47 16.44 5.77
C PHE A 171 -2.00 16.37 5.72
N LEU A 172 -2.57 15.28 6.22
CA LEU A 172 -4.02 15.13 6.36
C LEU A 172 -4.45 15.57 7.76
N LYS A 173 -5.58 16.28 7.85
CA LYS A 173 -6.19 16.67 9.12
C LYS A 173 -6.81 15.45 9.81
N GLY A 174 -6.91 15.53 11.15
CA GLY A 174 -7.49 14.47 11.95
C GLY A 174 -6.46 13.47 12.47
N LYS A 175 -6.94 12.43 13.12
CA LYS A 175 -6.13 11.38 13.72
C LYS A 175 -6.68 10.00 13.37
N SER A 176 -5.80 9.01 13.39
CA SER A 176 -6.17 7.59 13.37
C SER A 176 -6.22 7.05 14.79
N PHE A 177 -7.19 6.19 15.06
CA PHE A 177 -7.47 5.66 16.39
C PHE A 177 -7.88 4.19 16.33
N ARG A 178 -7.61 3.47 17.40
CA ARG A 178 -7.98 2.05 17.55
C ARG A 178 -9.49 1.90 17.63
N THR A 179 -10.03 0.92 16.91
CA THR A 179 -11.45 0.55 17.01
C THR A 179 -11.63 -0.70 17.87
N GLY A 180 -12.85 -0.93 18.37
CA GLY A 180 -13.17 -2.12 19.16
C GLY A 180 -13.18 -3.44 18.36
N GLY A 181 -12.80 -3.44 17.09
CA GLY A 181 -12.78 -4.62 16.23
C GLY A 181 -12.54 -4.26 14.77
N LEU A 182 -12.49 -5.30 13.93
CA LEU A 182 -12.26 -5.20 12.51
C LEU A 182 -13.31 -4.32 11.80
N ARG A 183 -12.85 -3.38 10.97
CA ARG A 183 -13.68 -2.46 10.23
C ARG A 183 -13.67 -2.78 8.74
N ARG A 184 -14.85 -2.65 8.08
CA ARG A 184 -15.04 -2.69 6.61
C ARG A 184 -14.34 -3.84 5.88
N PHE A 185 -14.07 -4.94 6.57
CA PHE A 185 -13.26 -6.07 6.11
C PHE A 185 -13.73 -6.67 4.78
N GLY A 186 -12.79 -6.98 3.90
CA GLY A 186 -12.93 -7.78 2.68
C GLY A 186 -13.02 -6.95 1.41
N TYR A 187 -13.37 -7.59 0.30
CA TYR A 187 -13.45 -6.96 -1.00
C TYR A 187 -14.52 -5.87 -1.07
N VAL A 188 -14.21 -4.83 -1.83
CA VAL A 188 -15.08 -3.69 -2.13
C VAL A 188 -14.91 -3.29 -3.60
N ASN A 189 -15.97 -2.78 -4.20
CA ASN A 189 -15.92 -2.05 -5.46
C ASN A 189 -15.87 -0.56 -5.14
N LEU A 190 -14.84 0.11 -5.60
CA LEU A 190 -14.66 1.55 -5.48
C LEU A 190 -15.19 2.23 -6.73
N THR A 191 -15.91 3.34 -6.59
CA THR A 191 -16.34 4.20 -7.71
C THR A 191 -15.96 5.63 -7.40
N ALA A 192 -15.22 6.27 -8.29
CA ALA A 192 -14.76 7.65 -8.14
C ALA A 192 -15.92 8.65 -8.24
N ARG A 193 -15.97 9.61 -7.33
CA ARG A 193 -16.93 10.72 -7.33
C ARG A 193 -16.43 11.98 -8.01
N LYS A 194 -15.12 12.05 -8.25
CA LYS A 194 -14.45 13.17 -8.91
C LYS A 194 -13.21 12.68 -9.66
N ASP A 195 -12.74 13.46 -10.60
CA ASP A 195 -11.45 13.22 -11.25
C ASP A 195 -10.34 13.30 -10.20
N ASN A 196 -9.38 12.40 -10.30
CA ASN A 196 -8.32 12.27 -9.30
C ASN A 196 -7.03 11.70 -9.90
N LEU A 197 -6.02 11.51 -9.07
CA LEU A 197 -4.71 10.98 -9.44
C LEU A 197 -4.76 9.68 -10.27
N LEU A 198 -5.71 8.78 -9.98
CA LEU A 198 -5.74 7.42 -10.54
C LEU A 198 -6.78 7.24 -11.66
N CYS A 199 -7.91 7.95 -11.60
CA CYS A 199 -9.01 7.74 -12.52
C CYS A 199 -9.96 8.94 -12.62
N ARG A 200 -10.90 8.88 -13.56
CA ARG A 200 -11.93 9.90 -13.74
C ARG A 200 -13.19 9.58 -12.96
N VAL A 201 -14.04 10.59 -12.78
CA VAL A 201 -15.36 10.43 -12.16
C VAL A 201 -16.15 9.31 -12.84
N GLY A 202 -16.75 8.44 -12.04
CA GLY A 202 -17.56 7.30 -12.50
C GLY A 202 -16.75 6.04 -12.83
N GLU A 203 -15.43 6.14 -13.00
CA GLU A 203 -14.57 4.96 -13.12
C GLU A 203 -14.43 4.26 -11.77
N GLY A 204 -14.18 2.95 -11.80
CA GLY A 204 -14.08 2.16 -10.59
C GLY A 204 -13.23 0.92 -10.76
N PHE A 205 -12.89 0.33 -9.64
CA PHE A 205 -12.06 -0.87 -9.55
C PHE A 205 -12.34 -1.64 -8.26
N ALA A 206 -11.96 -2.92 -8.25
CA ALA A 206 -12.02 -3.74 -7.04
C ALA A 206 -10.81 -3.44 -6.14
N ALA A 207 -11.04 -3.43 -4.83
CA ALA A 207 -10.01 -3.26 -3.82
C ALA A 207 -10.31 -4.15 -2.61
N HIS A 208 -9.40 -4.18 -1.64
CA HIS A 208 -9.57 -4.93 -0.40
C HIS A 208 -9.32 -4.01 0.79
N GLU A 209 -10.15 -4.12 1.84
CA GLU A 209 -9.93 -3.42 3.12
C GLU A 209 -9.72 -4.43 4.25
N PHE A 210 -8.73 -4.17 5.10
CA PHE A 210 -8.45 -4.96 6.29
C PHE A 210 -7.74 -4.12 7.34
N HIS A 211 -8.47 -3.53 8.30
CA HIS A 211 -7.89 -2.66 9.32
C HIS A 211 -8.66 -2.70 10.66
N TYR A 212 -7.94 -2.47 11.76
CA TYR A 212 -8.46 -2.33 13.12
C TYR A 212 -8.40 -0.89 13.62
N TRP A 213 -7.70 -0.01 12.92
CA TRP A 213 -7.71 1.43 13.15
C TRP A 213 -8.65 2.11 12.17
N ASP A 214 -9.29 3.16 12.58
CA ASP A 214 -10.09 4.03 11.71
C ASP A 214 -9.58 5.47 11.85
N SER A 215 -10.13 6.39 11.07
CA SER A 215 -9.69 7.78 11.04
C SER A 215 -10.87 8.74 11.17
N GLU A 216 -10.61 9.90 11.79
CA GLU A 216 -11.61 10.97 11.87
C GLU A 216 -12.00 11.49 10.48
N VAL A 217 -11.06 11.44 9.54
CA VAL A 217 -11.28 11.82 8.13
C VAL A 217 -10.91 10.65 7.24
N THR A 218 -11.90 10.07 6.58
CA THR A 218 -11.73 8.94 5.63
C THR A 218 -11.91 9.34 4.18
N GLY A 219 -12.32 10.60 3.92
CA GLY A 219 -12.54 11.13 2.58
C GLY A 219 -13.92 10.84 2.00
N ASP A 220 -14.17 11.48 0.86
CA ASP A 220 -15.43 11.40 0.09
C ASP A 220 -15.19 11.25 -1.42
N GLY A 221 -13.93 11.04 -1.81
CA GLY A 221 -13.53 10.96 -3.22
C GLY A 221 -14.06 9.72 -3.93
N PHE A 222 -14.38 8.67 -3.17
CA PHE A 222 -14.94 7.42 -3.69
C PHE A 222 -16.12 6.94 -2.85
N VAL A 223 -16.96 6.11 -3.49
CA VAL A 223 -17.91 5.23 -2.80
C VAL A 223 -17.34 3.82 -2.84
N ALA A 224 -17.19 3.22 -1.67
CA ALA A 224 -16.92 1.78 -1.53
C ALA A 224 -18.26 1.04 -1.38
N GLN A 225 -18.45 -0.03 -2.12
CA GLN A 225 -19.63 -0.89 -2.04
C GLN A 225 -19.21 -2.35 -1.92
N LYS A 226 -19.82 -3.09 -1.00
CA LYS A 226 -19.62 -4.54 -0.90
C LYS A 226 -20.19 -5.26 -2.12
N PRO A 227 -19.44 -6.18 -2.78
CA PRO A 227 -19.89 -6.84 -4.01
C PRO A 227 -21.21 -7.60 -3.87
N LEU A 228 -21.41 -8.26 -2.72
CA LEU A 228 -22.58 -9.13 -2.47
C LEU A 228 -23.61 -8.54 -1.49
N ARG A 229 -23.45 -7.28 -1.08
CA ARG A 229 -24.31 -6.62 -0.10
C ARG A 229 -24.62 -5.19 -0.51
N ARG A 230 -25.70 -4.62 0.02
CA ARG A 230 -26.08 -3.21 -0.24
C ARG A 230 -25.29 -2.21 0.60
N SER A 231 -24.42 -2.67 1.50
CA SER A 231 -23.65 -1.77 2.35
C SER A 231 -22.61 -1.00 1.51
N HIS A 232 -22.59 0.29 1.69
CA HIS A 232 -21.67 1.23 1.05
C HIS A 232 -21.28 2.33 2.03
N TRP A 233 -20.16 3.00 1.76
CA TRP A 233 -19.67 4.14 2.53
C TRP A 233 -18.78 5.03 1.67
N ASP A 234 -18.65 6.28 2.08
CA ASP A 234 -17.73 7.22 1.48
C ASP A 234 -16.32 6.95 2.01
N CYS A 235 -15.33 7.07 1.13
CA CYS A 235 -13.93 6.83 1.45
C CYS A 235 -13.00 7.57 0.50
N VAL A 236 -11.72 7.53 0.81
CA VAL A 236 -10.61 8.06 0.03
C VAL A 236 -10.59 9.58 -0.04
N VAL A 237 -9.54 10.16 0.51
CA VAL A 237 -9.12 11.53 0.26
C VAL A 237 -8.35 11.55 -1.05
N CYS A 238 -8.77 12.32 -2.03
CA CYS A 238 -8.05 12.39 -3.30
C CYS A 238 -8.21 13.75 -3.99
N ASP A 239 -7.21 14.07 -4.78
CA ASP A 239 -7.19 15.15 -5.75
C ASP A 239 -6.32 14.76 -6.96
N GLU A 240 -5.84 15.70 -7.74
CA GLU A 240 -4.99 15.44 -8.90
C GLU A 240 -3.57 14.96 -8.56
N HIS A 241 -3.10 15.15 -7.34
CA HIS A 241 -1.76 14.75 -6.86
C HIS A 241 -1.77 13.69 -5.77
N PHE A 242 -2.90 13.46 -5.16
CA PHE A 242 -3.02 12.60 -3.99
C PHE A 242 -4.15 11.59 -4.11
N TRP A 243 -3.87 10.36 -3.68
CA TRP A 243 -4.86 9.33 -3.41
C TRP A 243 -4.52 8.66 -2.08
N GLY A 244 -5.41 8.70 -1.10
CA GLY A 244 -5.15 8.07 0.19
C GLY A 244 -6.41 7.56 0.87
N GLY A 245 -6.34 6.34 1.42
CA GLY A 245 -7.44 5.70 2.11
C GLY A 245 -7.08 4.32 2.67
N TYR A 246 -8.09 3.65 3.22
CA TYR A 246 -7.91 2.28 3.74
C TYR A 246 -7.89 1.17 2.68
N PRO A 247 -8.55 1.32 1.51
CA PRO A 247 -8.50 0.28 0.47
C PRO A 247 -7.09 0.04 -0.04
N HIS A 248 -6.75 -1.24 -0.24
CA HIS A 248 -5.53 -1.69 -0.92
C HIS A 248 -5.81 -1.89 -2.39
N LEU A 249 -4.98 -1.28 -3.24
CA LEU A 249 -5.10 -1.31 -4.68
C LEU A 249 -4.37 -2.52 -5.26
N PHE A 250 -4.98 -3.14 -6.28
CA PHE A 250 -4.30 -4.12 -7.11
C PHE A 250 -4.33 -3.61 -8.54
N PHE A 251 -3.18 -3.13 -9.04
CA PHE A 251 -3.12 -2.40 -10.32
C PHE A 251 -3.51 -3.24 -11.53
N TYR A 252 -3.35 -4.56 -11.48
CA TYR A 252 -3.81 -5.44 -12.56
C TYR A 252 -5.34 -5.49 -12.70
N ASN A 253 -6.12 -5.02 -11.72
CA ASN A 253 -7.56 -4.81 -11.92
C ASN A 253 -7.85 -3.71 -12.95
N ASN A 254 -6.96 -2.71 -13.05
CA ASN A 254 -7.00 -1.63 -14.01
C ASN A 254 -5.59 -1.02 -14.13
N PRO A 255 -4.72 -1.53 -15.03
CA PRO A 255 -3.34 -1.04 -15.18
C PRO A 255 -3.24 0.44 -15.55
N GLN A 256 -4.33 1.02 -16.09
CA GLN A 256 -4.38 2.45 -16.38
C GLN A 256 -4.22 3.32 -15.12
N MET A 257 -4.57 2.81 -13.93
CA MET A 257 -4.33 3.54 -12.67
C MET A 257 -2.83 3.77 -12.42
N ALA A 258 -2.01 2.72 -12.59
CA ALA A 258 -0.56 2.84 -12.47
C ALA A 258 0.00 3.85 -13.49
N LYS A 259 -0.48 3.77 -14.74
CA LYS A 259 -0.10 4.72 -15.78
C LYS A 259 -0.51 6.16 -15.48
N ASN A 260 -1.71 6.38 -14.95
CA ASN A 260 -2.19 7.72 -14.58
C ASN A 260 -1.33 8.31 -13.45
N PHE A 261 -0.97 7.50 -12.45
CA PHE A 261 -0.02 7.89 -11.41
C PHE A 261 1.33 8.31 -12.02
N LEU A 262 1.92 7.47 -12.87
CA LEU A 262 3.21 7.77 -13.50
C LEU A 262 3.14 8.99 -14.44
N ASN A 263 2.05 9.19 -15.15
CA ASN A 263 1.84 10.40 -15.96
C ASN A 263 1.86 11.67 -15.10
N ARG A 264 1.28 11.63 -13.91
CA ARG A 264 1.32 12.76 -12.99
C ARG A 264 2.74 12.94 -12.41
N CYS A 265 3.44 11.86 -12.11
CA CYS A 265 4.85 11.91 -11.69
C CYS A 265 5.73 12.54 -12.79
N GLU A 266 5.50 12.19 -14.05
CA GLU A 266 6.22 12.80 -15.19
C GLU A 266 5.92 14.30 -15.33
N GLN A 267 4.67 14.72 -15.16
CA GLN A 267 4.30 16.14 -15.16
C GLN A 267 4.99 16.89 -14.01
N TYR A 268 5.00 16.33 -12.81
CA TYR A 268 5.70 16.88 -11.65
C TYR A 268 7.21 16.99 -11.91
N HIS A 269 7.83 15.93 -12.47
CA HIS A 269 9.23 15.93 -12.86
C HIS A 269 9.55 17.08 -13.82
N ARG A 270 8.77 17.24 -14.89
CA ARG A 270 8.94 18.33 -15.88
C ARG A 270 8.82 19.71 -15.24
N GLN A 271 7.84 19.92 -14.37
CA GLN A 271 7.68 21.20 -13.65
C GLN A 271 8.87 21.50 -12.75
N LYS A 272 9.37 20.50 -12.02
CA LYS A 272 10.52 20.62 -11.12
C LYS A 272 11.81 20.95 -11.89
N GLU A 273 12.05 20.33 -13.03
CA GLU A 273 13.23 20.53 -13.86
C GLU A 273 13.11 21.72 -14.84
N GLY A 274 11.92 22.29 -14.99
CA GLY A 274 11.67 23.42 -15.89
C GLY A 274 11.69 23.06 -17.39
N ILE A 275 11.30 21.81 -17.72
CA ILE A 275 11.30 21.26 -19.09
C ILE A 275 9.89 20.89 -19.56
#